data_618efbecfe017c6f4e64a4234c60560e
#
_entry.id   618efbecfe017c6f4e64a4234c60560e
#
_cell.length_a   1.000
_cell.length_b   1.000
_cell.length_c   1.000
_cell.angle_alpha   90.00
_cell.angle_beta   90.00
_cell.angle_gamma   90.00
#
_symmetry.space_group_name_H-M   'P 1'
#
loop_
_entity.id
_entity.type
_entity.pdbx_description
1 polymer ?
#
loop_
_entity_poly.entity_id
_entity_poly.type
_entity_poly.pdbx_seq_one_letter_code
_entity_poly.pdbx_strand_id
1 'polypeptide(L)'
;MAKLIGIAFKTEKRGQMITVEQAQVTQAKGVENDIFGRPGKRQVTVISIQQWQLACNDVGKTLPWFTRRANLLVDGISFSSEDLGKQLVIGDLILEITGETDPCKKMEMAYPGLKQALLSDWRGGVTCRVITGSNIKMNDNVTLI
;
A
#
# COMPACT_ATOMS: atom_id res chain seq x y z
N MET A 1 -18.62 2.61 -0.28
CA MET A 1 -17.63 3.69 -0.12
C MET A 1 -16.28 3.10 0.26
N ALA A 2 -15.21 3.60 -0.34
CA ALA A 2 -13.89 3.07 -0.04
C ALA A 2 -13.38 3.57 1.31
N LYS A 3 -12.64 2.71 2.01
CA LYS A 3 -12.16 2.95 3.36
C LYS A 3 -10.70 2.51 3.51
N LEU A 4 -9.99 3.20 4.39
CA LEU A 4 -8.67 2.77 4.85
C LEU A 4 -8.86 1.70 5.92
N ILE A 5 -8.33 0.51 5.70
CA ILE A 5 -8.51 -0.62 6.61
C ILE A 5 -7.20 -1.21 7.13
N GLY A 6 -6.07 -0.64 6.78
CA GLY A 6 -4.79 -1.07 7.33
C GLY A 6 -3.72 -0.02 7.17
N ILE A 7 -2.86 0.10 8.18
CA ILE A 7 -1.70 0.99 8.20
C ILE A 7 -0.52 0.20 8.76
N ALA A 8 0.60 0.20 8.06
CA ALA A 8 1.79 -0.53 8.50
C ALA A 8 3.06 0.19 8.08
N PHE A 9 4.12 -0.03 8.84
CA PHE A 9 5.44 0.48 8.54
C PHE A 9 6.48 -0.48 9.12
N LYS A 10 7.74 -0.30 8.75
CA LYS A 10 8.84 -1.00 9.40
C LYS A 10 9.97 -0.03 9.73
N THR A 11 10.60 -0.24 10.89
CA THR A 11 11.64 0.64 11.40
C THR A 11 13.04 0.20 11.00
N GLU A 12 13.19 -1.02 10.48
CA GLU A 12 14.48 -1.58 10.08
C GLU A 12 14.37 -2.22 8.70
N LYS A 13 15.43 -2.18 7.91
CA LYS A 13 15.45 -2.68 6.53
C LYS A 13 15.00 -4.14 6.41
N ARG A 14 15.35 -4.99 7.36
CA ARG A 14 14.95 -6.41 7.40
C ARG A 14 14.00 -6.70 8.55
N GLY A 15 13.38 -5.65 9.09
CA GLY A 15 12.45 -5.78 10.20
C GLY A 15 11.09 -6.30 9.77
N GLN A 16 10.29 -6.62 10.77
CA GLN A 16 8.91 -7.00 10.57
C GLN A 16 8.05 -5.76 10.38
N MET A 17 6.94 -5.93 9.66
CA MET A 17 5.94 -4.88 9.55
C MET A 17 5.21 -4.71 10.87
N ILE A 18 4.99 -3.45 11.24
CA ILE A 18 4.25 -3.08 12.45
C ILE A 18 2.94 -2.44 11.99
N THR A 19 1.81 -2.97 12.46
CA THR A 19 0.51 -2.42 12.14
C THR A 19 0.05 -1.47 13.25
N VAL A 20 -0.59 -0.36 12.85
CA VAL A 20 -1.11 0.65 13.77
C VAL A 20 -2.51 1.06 13.35
N GLU A 21 -3.26 1.70 14.26
CA GLU A 21 -4.61 2.14 13.97
C GLU A 21 -4.66 3.57 13.45
N GLN A 22 -3.60 4.33 13.65
CA GLN A 22 -3.48 5.70 13.17
C GLN A 22 -2.01 6.04 12.97
N ALA A 23 -1.73 6.99 12.09
CA ALA A 23 -0.38 7.45 11.81
C ALA A 23 -0.40 8.84 11.22
N GLN A 24 0.67 9.59 11.45
CA GLN A 24 0.91 10.84 10.75
C GLN A 24 1.66 10.52 9.45
N VAL A 25 1.24 11.15 8.36
CA VAL A 25 1.90 11.02 7.06
C VAL A 25 2.32 12.42 6.62
N THR A 26 3.59 12.59 6.26
CA THR A 26 4.14 13.89 5.90
C THR A 26 4.92 13.82 4.60
N GLN A 27 5.09 14.97 3.96
CA GLN A 27 5.94 15.08 2.76
C GLN A 27 7.39 14.71 3.08
N ALA A 28 7.85 15.04 4.28
CA ALA A 28 9.24 14.80 4.65
C ALA A 28 9.54 13.35 4.98
N LYS A 29 8.58 12.62 5.54
CA LYS A 29 8.84 11.31 6.13
C LYS A 29 7.93 10.19 5.63
N GLY A 30 6.91 10.48 4.81
CA GLY A 30 5.90 9.49 4.46
C GLY A 30 5.13 9.05 5.70
N VAL A 31 4.83 7.76 5.82
CA VAL A 31 4.22 7.22 7.05
C VAL A 31 5.23 7.32 8.18
N GLU A 32 4.82 7.87 9.31
CA GLU A 32 5.72 8.06 10.45
C GLU A 32 6.37 6.75 10.87
N ASN A 33 7.64 6.85 11.25
CA ASN A 33 8.48 5.72 11.67
C ASN A 33 8.85 4.73 10.56
N ASP A 34 8.38 4.93 9.32
CA ASP A 34 8.74 4.04 8.22
C ASP A 34 10.15 4.36 7.72
N ILE A 35 11.01 3.36 7.69
CA ILE A 35 12.40 3.53 7.25
C ILE A 35 12.51 3.96 5.79
N PHE A 36 11.51 3.66 4.95
CA PHE A 36 11.52 3.99 3.52
C PHE A 36 10.66 5.19 3.17
N GLY A 37 10.19 5.97 4.17
CA GLY A 37 9.26 7.07 3.94
C GLY A 37 9.87 8.37 3.40
N ARG A 38 11.13 8.37 2.98
CA ARG A 38 11.77 9.58 2.43
C ARG A 38 11.07 10.07 1.17
N PRO A 39 11.18 11.40 0.88
CA PRO A 39 10.57 11.97 -0.32
C PRO A 39 11.01 11.25 -1.59
N GLY A 40 10.07 11.07 -2.52
CA GLY A 40 10.31 10.42 -3.79
C GLY A 40 9.07 9.74 -4.31
N LYS A 41 9.20 9.12 -5.48
CA LYS A 41 8.07 8.47 -6.16
C LYS A 41 7.54 7.23 -5.44
N ARG A 42 8.35 6.62 -4.58
CA ARG A 42 8.00 5.39 -3.86
C ARG A 42 7.89 5.62 -2.36
N GLN A 43 7.46 6.79 -1.98
CA GLN A 43 7.42 7.21 -0.58
C GLN A 43 6.40 6.45 0.25
N VAL A 44 5.21 6.17 -0.32
CA VAL A 44 4.13 5.44 0.34
C VAL A 44 3.62 4.38 -0.65
N THR A 45 3.38 3.18 -0.16
CA THR A 45 2.84 2.10 -0.97
C THR A 45 1.45 1.73 -0.48
N VAL A 46 0.53 1.52 -1.42
CA VAL A 46 -0.89 1.25 -1.13
C VAL A 46 -1.33 0.02 -1.89
N ILE A 47 -2.01 -0.90 -1.21
CA ILE A 47 -2.63 -2.06 -1.86
C ILE A 47 -4.14 -2.10 -1.61
N SER A 48 -4.84 -2.77 -2.50
CA SER A 48 -6.28 -3.03 -2.41
C SER A 48 -6.52 -4.40 -1.79
N ILE A 49 -7.44 -4.47 -0.82
CA ILE A 49 -7.77 -5.77 -0.22
C ILE A 49 -8.40 -6.71 -1.25
N GLN A 50 -9.20 -6.18 -2.18
CA GLN A 50 -9.80 -7.01 -3.23
C GLN A 50 -8.74 -7.66 -4.10
N GLN A 51 -7.72 -6.89 -4.50
CA GLN A 51 -6.63 -7.40 -5.32
C GLN A 51 -5.71 -8.34 -4.55
N TRP A 52 -5.46 -8.05 -3.27
CA TRP A 52 -4.70 -8.94 -2.40
C TRP A 52 -5.39 -10.30 -2.24
N GLN A 53 -6.70 -10.30 -2.07
CA GLN A 53 -7.48 -11.53 -1.96
C GLN A 53 -7.40 -12.37 -3.23
N LEU A 54 -7.42 -11.74 -4.41
CA LEU A 54 -7.24 -12.46 -5.68
C LEU A 54 -5.87 -13.14 -5.75
N ALA A 55 -4.82 -12.46 -5.32
CA ALA A 55 -3.48 -13.05 -5.28
C ALA A 55 -3.41 -14.23 -4.31
N CYS A 56 -4.01 -14.08 -3.14
CA CYS A 56 -4.08 -15.17 -2.15
C CYS A 56 -4.86 -16.38 -2.70
N ASN A 57 -5.96 -16.13 -3.40
CA ASN A 57 -6.74 -17.20 -4.02
C ASN A 57 -5.92 -17.96 -5.07
N ASP A 58 -5.12 -17.24 -5.87
CA ASP A 58 -4.28 -17.86 -6.89
C ASP A 58 -3.22 -18.79 -6.30
N VAL A 59 -2.70 -18.48 -5.13
CA VAL A 59 -1.71 -19.34 -4.45
C VAL A 59 -2.36 -20.35 -3.49
N GLY A 60 -3.67 -20.26 -3.29
CA GLY A 60 -4.41 -21.18 -2.42
C GLY A 60 -4.14 -21.00 -0.94
N LYS A 61 -3.76 -19.80 -0.50
CA LYS A 61 -3.40 -19.53 0.90
C LYS A 61 -3.85 -18.14 1.32
N THR A 62 -4.53 -18.04 2.46
CA THR A 62 -4.84 -16.75 3.07
C THR A 62 -3.61 -16.25 3.81
N LEU A 63 -3.03 -15.15 3.33
CA LEU A 63 -1.86 -14.52 3.93
C LEU A 63 -2.24 -13.16 4.51
N PRO A 64 -1.61 -12.73 5.63
CA PRO A 64 -1.83 -11.38 6.14
C PRO A 64 -1.43 -10.35 5.07
N TRP A 65 -2.22 -9.28 4.97
CA TRP A 65 -1.97 -8.26 3.94
C TRP A 65 -0.58 -7.62 4.05
N PHE A 66 -0.06 -7.46 5.27
CA PHE A 66 1.26 -6.87 5.48
C PHE A 66 2.41 -7.78 5.04
N THR A 67 2.14 -9.04 4.63
CA THR A 67 3.10 -9.87 3.92
C THR A 67 3.61 -9.15 2.67
N ARG A 68 2.75 -8.35 2.03
CA ARG A 68 3.11 -7.53 0.87
C ARG A 68 4.12 -6.43 1.19
N ARG A 69 4.22 -6.05 2.46
CA ARG A 69 5.11 -5.00 2.97
C ARG A 69 4.71 -3.61 2.46
N ALA A 70 3.42 -3.42 2.22
CA ALA A 70 2.86 -2.12 1.86
C ALA A 70 2.53 -1.32 3.12
N ASN A 71 2.41 0.00 2.95
CA ASN A 71 2.07 0.90 4.07
C ASN A 71 0.58 0.95 4.36
N LEU A 72 -0.24 1.00 3.31
CA LEU A 72 -1.68 1.24 3.46
C LEU A 72 -2.47 0.18 2.73
N LEU A 73 -3.56 -0.25 3.36
CA LEU A 73 -4.53 -1.19 2.79
C LEU A 73 -5.87 -0.48 2.66
N VAL A 74 -6.44 -0.49 1.45
CA VAL A 74 -7.74 0.13 1.18
C VAL A 74 -8.75 -0.92 0.75
N ASP A 75 -10.01 -0.66 1.08
CA ASP A 75 -11.14 -1.48 0.69
C ASP A 75 -12.05 -0.68 -0.23
N GLY A 76 -12.49 -1.27 -1.33
CA GLY A 76 -13.44 -0.65 -2.24
C GLY A 76 -12.81 0.01 -3.47
N ILE A 77 -11.50 -0.13 -3.67
CA ILE A 77 -10.79 0.37 -4.85
C ILE A 77 -9.91 -0.75 -5.39
N SER A 78 -9.91 -0.92 -6.70
CA SER A 78 -8.94 -1.78 -7.41
C SER A 78 -8.12 -0.90 -8.34
N PHE A 79 -6.80 -1.02 -8.25
CA PHE A 79 -5.88 -0.17 -9.01
C PHE A 79 -5.60 -0.73 -10.40
N SER A 80 -5.33 0.15 -11.36
CA SER A 80 -4.97 -0.20 -12.73
C SER A 80 -4.01 0.83 -13.31
N SER A 81 -3.50 0.57 -14.52
CA SER A 81 -2.63 1.50 -15.22
C SER A 81 -3.27 2.85 -15.51
N GLU A 82 -4.61 2.90 -15.56
CA GLU A 82 -5.35 4.15 -15.78
C GLU A 82 -5.26 5.10 -14.59
N ASP A 83 -4.86 4.61 -13.42
CA ASP A 83 -4.79 5.42 -12.21
C ASP A 83 -3.48 6.18 -12.07
N LEU A 84 -2.53 5.96 -12.95
CA LEU A 84 -1.25 6.65 -12.92
C LEU A 84 -1.44 8.16 -13.03
N GLY A 85 -0.88 8.91 -12.09
CA GLY A 85 -1.03 10.36 -12.02
C GLY A 85 -2.27 10.84 -11.27
N LYS A 86 -3.20 9.96 -10.94
CA LYS A 86 -4.38 10.32 -10.15
C LYS A 86 -4.01 10.54 -8.69
N GLN A 87 -4.91 11.18 -7.97
CA GLN A 87 -4.75 11.41 -6.53
C GLN A 87 -5.58 10.43 -5.73
N LEU A 88 -5.02 9.96 -4.64
CA LEU A 88 -5.70 9.14 -3.65
C LEU A 88 -5.86 10.00 -2.41
N VAL A 89 -7.10 10.32 -2.06
CA VAL A 89 -7.43 11.17 -0.93
C VAL A 89 -7.92 10.29 0.22
N ILE A 90 -7.21 10.30 1.34
CA ILE A 90 -7.51 9.49 2.53
C ILE A 90 -7.70 10.45 3.70
N GLY A 91 -8.97 10.67 4.10
CA GLY A 91 -9.25 11.78 5.01
C GLY A 91 -8.76 13.08 4.39
N ASP A 92 -7.85 13.78 5.05
CA ASP A 92 -7.22 15.00 4.55
C ASP A 92 -5.85 14.76 3.88
N LEU A 93 -5.37 13.52 3.88
CA LEU A 93 -4.12 13.16 3.22
C LEU A 93 -4.34 13.08 1.71
N ILE A 94 -3.44 13.68 0.94
CA ILE A 94 -3.46 13.59 -0.52
C ILE A 94 -2.17 12.94 -0.99
N LEU A 95 -2.31 11.82 -1.70
CA LEU A 95 -1.23 11.09 -2.33
C LEU A 95 -1.36 11.18 -3.84
N GLU A 96 -0.24 11.22 -4.56
CA GLU A 96 -0.24 11.09 -6.01
C GLU A 96 0.27 9.68 -6.37
N ILE A 97 -0.46 8.98 -7.22
CA ILE A 97 -0.07 7.66 -7.72
C ILE A 97 1.04 7.84 -8.75
N THR A 98 2.21 7.30 -8.47
CA THR A 98 3.41 7.47 -9.29
C THR A 98 3.75 6.25 -10.12
N GLY A 99 3.23 5.08 -9.78
CA GLY A 99 3.53 3.86 -10.51
C GLY A 99 2.93 2.63 -9.88
N GLU A 100 3.19 1.51 -10.51
CA GLU A 100 2.86 0.18 -9.96
C GLU A 100 3.95 -0.26 -8.99
N THR A 101 3.56 -0.92 -7.91
CA THR A 101 4.51 -1.55 -7.01
C THR A 101 4.79 -2.96 -7.52
N ASP A 102 5.90 -3.13 -8.23
CA ASP A 102 6.26 -4.44 -8.77
C ASP A 102 6.61 -5.41 -7.65
N PRO A 103 6.09 -6.63 -7.69
CA PRO A 103 6.50 -7.65 -6.72
C PRO A 103 7.95 -8.09 -7.00
N CYS A 104 8.68 -8.35 -5.92
CA CYS A 104 10.07 -8.80 -6.03
C CYS A 104 10.20 -10.23 -5.49
N LYS A 105 11.42 -10.75 -5.54
CA LYS A 105 11.72 -12.09 -5.04
C LYS A 105 11.37 -12.29 -3.58
N LYS A 106 11.28 -11.22 -2.78
CA LYS A 106 10.84 -11.32 -1.38
C LYS A 106 9.43 -11.87 -1.27
N MET A 107 8.56 -11.58 -2.24
CA MET A 107 7.21 -12.13 -2.26
C MET A 107 7.24 -13.63 -2.53
N GLU A 108 8.11 -14.08 -3.43
CA GLU A 108 8.27 -15.50 -3.69
C GLU A 108 8.86 -16.23 -2.46
N MET A 109 9.75 -15.58 -1.74
CA MET A 109 10.30 -16.14 -0.49
C MET A 109 9.25 -16.22 0.61
N ALA A 110 8.30 -15.28 0.62
CA ALA A 110 7.22 -15.28 1.61
C ALA A 110 6.26 -16.45 1.39
N TYR A 111 5.93 -16.74 0.14
CA TYR A 111 5.09 -17.87 -0.24
C TYR A 111 5.29 -18.24 -1.69
N PRO A 112 5.51 -19.53 -2.03
CA PRO A 112 5.71 -19.95 -3.43
C PRO A 112 4.53 -19.55 -4.32
N GLY A 113 4.82 -18.92 -5.46
CA GLY A 113 3.82 -18.47 -6.43
C GLY A 113 3.28 -17.06 -6.16
N LEU A 114 3.57 -16.46 -5.02
CA LEU A 114 3.01 -15.15 -4.67
C LEU A 114 3.51 -14.05 -5.60
N LYS A 115 4.78 -14.07 -5.99
CA LYS A 115 5.32 -13.08 -6.92
C LYS A 115 4.54 -13.09 -8.23
N GLN A 116 4.33 -14.27 -8.81
CA GLN A 116 3.58 -14.41 -10.06
C GLN A 116 2.14 -13.96 -9.92
N ALA A 117 1.49 -14.31 -8.80
CA ALA A 117 0.11 -13.92 -8.53
C ALA A 117 -0.06 -12.41 -8.44
N LEU A 118 0.94 -11.69 -7.93
CA LEU A 118 0.91 -10.23 -7.79
C LEU A 118 1.26 -9.49 -9.08
N LEU A 119 1.84 -10.15 -10.08
CA LEU A 119 2.18 -9.51 -11.36
C LEU A 119 0.96 -9.15 -12.20
N SER A 120 -0.16 -9.86 -12.02
CA SER A 120 -1.37 -9.63 -12.81
C SER A 120 -2.13 -8.40 -12.31
N ASP A 121 -2.64 -7.59 -13.25
CA ASP A 121 -3.67 -6.57 -13.01
C ASP A 121 -3.36 -5.62 -11.85
N TRP A 122 -2.11 -5.24 -11.71
CA TRP A 122 -1.68 -4.28 -10.67
C TRP A 122 -2.00 -4.74 -9.23
N ARG A 123 -2.08 -6.06 -9.02
CA ARG A 123 -2.37 -6.62 -7.69
C ARG A 123 -1.31 -6.28 -6.65
N GLY A 124 -0.08 -5.98 -7.09
CA GLY A 124 1.01 -5.57 -6.20
C GLY A 124 0.81 -4.20 -5.57
N GLY A 125 -0.18 -3.44 -6.05
CA GLY A 125 -0.50 -2.12 -5.54
C GLY A 125 0.18 -0.99 -6.27
N VAL A 126 0.12 0.19 -5.67
CA VAL A 126 0.65 1.42 -6.26
C VAL A 126 1.70 2.06 -5.35
N THR A 127 2.66 2.72 -5.99
CA THR A 127 3.58 3.63 -5.30
C THR A 127 3.00 5.02 -5.34
N CYS A 128 3.21 5.79 -4.28
CA CYS A 128 2.67 7.14 -4.15
C CYS A 128 3.70 8.10 -3.58
N ARG A 129 3.46 9.37 -3.85
CA ARG A 129 4.17 10.49 -3.27
C ARG A 129 3.19 11.31 -2.44
N VAL A 130 3.60 11.82 -1.29
CA VAL A 130 2.76 12.66 -0.44
C VAL A 130 2.69 14.07 -1.04
N ILE A 131 1.47 14.51 -1.38
CA ILE A 131 1.21 15.88 -1.85
C ILE A 131 0.85 16.77 -0.66
N THR A 132 -0.11 16.33 0.16
CA THR A 132 -0.51 17.04 1.37
C THR A 132 -0.53 16.05 2.52
N GLY A 133 0.28 16.31 3.55
CA GLY A 133 0.34 15.45 4.73
C GLY A 133 -0.85 15.63 5.65
N SER A 134 -1.14 14.60 6.43
CA SER A 134 -2.18 14.64 7.46
C SER A 134 -2.07 13.41 8.36
N ASN A 135 -2.79 13.43 9.47
CA ASN A 135 -3.03 12.23 10.26
C ASN A 135 -4.09 11.38 9.58
N ILE A 136 -3.87 10.08 9.55
CA ILE A 136 -4.85 9.10 9.04
C ILE A 136 -5.17 8.09 10.11
N LYS A 137 -6.36 7.53 10.04
CA LYS A 137 -6.81 6.50 10.97
C LYS A 137 -7.68 5.48 10.27
N MET A 138 -7.82 4.32 10.89
CA MET A 138 -8.69 3.26 10.40
C MET A 138 -10.09 3.80 10.14
N ASN A 139 -10.68 3.37 9.04
CA ASN A 139 -12.00 3.76 8.56
C ASN A 139 -12.10 5.16 7.95
N ASP A 140 -10.99 5.87 7.77
CA ASP A 140 -11.01 7.10 6.99
C ASP A 140 -11.51 6.81 5.57
N ASN A 141 -12.28 7.76 5.03
CA ASN A 141 -12.78 7.66 3.66
C ASN A 141 -11.63 7.76 2.66
N VAL A 142 -11.72 6.96 1.60
CA VAL A 142 -10.73 6.98 0.51
C VAL A 142 -11.44 7.33 -0.79
N THR A 143 -10.88 8.26 -1.52
CA THR A 143 -11.41 8.67 -2.83
C THR A 143 -10.27 8.69 -3.84
N LEU A 144 -10.52 8.13 -5.01
CA LEU A 144 -9.59 8.16 -6.14
C LEU A 144 -10.09 9.18 -7.15
N ILE A 145 -9.30 10.22 -7.42
CA ILE A 145 -9.70 11.31 -8.32
C ILE A 145 -8.64 11.69 -9.33
#